data_b16bfa4ace9beeda247002d34d955929
#
_entry.id   b16bfa4ace9beeda247002d34d955929
#
_cell.length_a   1.000
_cell.length_b   1.000
_cell.length_c   1.000
_cell.angle_alpha   90.00
_cell.angle_beta   90.00
_cell.angle_gamma   90.00
#
_symmetry.space_group_name_H-M   'P 1'
#
loop_
_entity.id
_entity.type
_entity.pdbx_description
1 polymer ?
#
loop_
_entity_poly.entity_id
_entity_poly.type
_entity_poly.pdbx_seq_one_letter_code
_entity_poly.pdbx_strand_id
1 'polypeptide(L)'
;MLSFLVSRREVYPRDSIEFGRVTAIVDNGAVSAFTLLIVNIIVRRANAQGDMTFAQAFAGHLNDLLAYVVTFILVAVAWRAQHRLTSTLTGMDSAFIRATLAWVLIAVLAPMGGVLLWDFWGDPLAMAYYWGWMATLWGAESVASYIAHRHGLVQPAIDDEIYGSGWRIRGSVARVILFALAGIIAWLTSALVAALVVLAGLGILWFRRWRLRRQWASDAIDMEA
;
A
#
# COMPACT_ATOMS: atom_id res chain seq x y z
N MET A 1 -26.70 -25.44 -13.97
CA MET A 1 -25.53 -24.60 -14.20
C MET A 1 -25.61 -23.20 -13.53
N LEU A 2 -26.76 -22.84 -12.95
CA LEU A 2 -26.96 -21.56 -12.19
C LEU A 2 -26.81 -21.69 -10.68
N SER A 3 -26.61 -22.90 -10.13
CA SER A 3 -26.43 -23.14 -8.70
C SER A 3 -25.03 -22.66 -8.16
N PHE A 4 -24.10 -22.35 -9.05
CA PHE A 4 -22.78 -21.82 -8.68
C PHE A 4 -22.82 -20.35 -8.26
N LEU A 5 -23.90 -19.64 -8.50
CA LEU A 5 -24.07 -18.21 -8.19
C LEU A 5 -24.78 -17.95 -6.85
N VAL A 6 -25.32 -18.97 -6.21
CA VAL A 6 -25.92 -18.90 -4.86
C VAL A 6 -25.13 -19.81 -3.90
N SER A 7 -23.82 -19.78 -3.99
CA SER A 7 -22.96 -20.37 -2.96
C SER A 7 -23.23 -19.63 -1.65
N ARG A 8 -23.68 -20.36 -0.62
CA ARG A 8 -23.64 -19.90 0.76
C ARG A 8 -22.26 -19.27 0.96
N ARG A 9 -22.24 -18.05 1.46
CA ARG A 9 -21.03 -17.30 1.75
C ARG A 9 -20.19 -18.11 2.73
N GLU A 10 -19.24 -18.85 2.21
CA GLU A 10 -18.32 -19.64 3.01
C GLU A 10 -17.34 -18.68 3.67
N VAL A 11 -17.30 -18.67 5.00
CA VAL A 11 -16.37 -17.88 5.79
C VAL A 11 -15.35 -18.83 6.40
N TYR A 12 -14.09 -18.60 6.12
CA TYR A 12 -12.96 -19.31 6.72
C TYR A 12 -12.59 -18.64 8.03
N PRO A 13 -12.78 -19.30 9.18
CA PRO A 13 -12.45 -18.74 10.49
C PRO A 13 -10.96 -18.42 10.62
N ARG A 14 -10.61 -17.57 11.57
CA ARG A 14 -9.23 -17.12 11.80
C ARG A 14 -8.25 -18.27 12.12
N ASP A 15 -8.71 -19.32 12.75
CA ASP A 15 -7.96 -20.54 13.12
C ASP A 15 -7.89 -21.58 12.00
N SER A 16 -8.53 -21.32 10.84
CA SER A 16 -8.50 -22.22 9.70
C SER A 16 -7.15 -22.19 8.96
N ILE A 17 -6.83 -23.31 8.31
CA ILE A 17 -5.63 -23.43 7.47
C ILE A 17 -5.71 -22.47 6.29
N GLU A 18 -6.88 -22.27 5.72
CA GLU A 18 -7.15 -21.39 4.60
C GLU A 18 -6.84 -19.94 4.95
N PHE A 19 -7.27 -19.46 6.12
CA PHE A 19 -6.95 -18.12 6.62
C PHE A 19 -5.43 -17.93 6.74
N GLY A 20 -4.74 -18.90 7.34
CA GLY A 20 -3.28 -18.87 7.48
C GLY A 20 -2.56 -18.84 6.13
N ARG A 21 -3.02 -19.62 5.14
CA ARG A 21 -2.45 -19.62 3.79
C ARG A 21 -2.61 -18.28 3.07
N VAL A 22 -3.80 -17.68 3.14
CA VAL A 22 -4.04 -16.37 2.50
C VAL A 22 -3.17 -15.28 3.14
N THR A 23 -3.05 -15.26 4.47
CA THR A 23 -2.17 -14.33 5.18
C THR A 23 -0.70 -14.53 4.78
N ALA A 24 -0.24 -15.78 4.68
CA ALA A 24 1.11 -16.10 4.23
C ALA A 24 1.37 -15.63 2.78
N ILE A 25 0.39 -15.73 1.88
CA ILE A 25 0.51 -15.22 0.50
C ILE A 25 0.69 -13.70 0.51
N VAL A 26 -0.04 -12.97 1.35
CA VAL A 26 0.10 -11.51 1.51
C VAL A 26 1.50 -11.12 1.96
N ASP A 27 2.00 -11.78 3.01
CA ASP A 27 3.32 -11.50 3.58
C ASP A 27 4.43 -11.88 2.60
N ASN A 28 4.34 -13.04 1.95
CA ASN A 28 5.30 -13.50 0.94
C ASN A 28 5.26 -12.63 -0.31
N GLY A 29 4.10 -12.14 -0.72
CA GLY A 29 3.96 -11.19 -1.84
C GLY A 29 4.72 -9.89 -1.58
N ALA A 30 4.61 -9.34 -0.37
CA ALA A 30 5.37 -8.14 0.02
C ALA A 30 6.88 -8.42 0.03
N VAL A 31 7.33 -9.54 0.61
CA VAL A 31 8.74 -9.95 0.60
C VAL A 31 9.26 -10.13 -0.82
N SER A 32 8.48 -10.75 -1.70
CA SER A 32 8.83 -10.90 -3.11
C SER A 32 8.99 -9.56 -3.82
N ALA A 33 8.09 -8.60 -3.57
CA ALA A 33 8.21 -7.25 -4.10
C ALA A 33 9.52 -6.58 -3.67
N PHE A 34 9.89 -6.69 -2.39
CA PHE A 34 11.15 -6.13 -1.86
C PHE A 34 12.38 -6.80 -2.47
N THR A 35 12.37 -8.13 -2.62
CA THR A 35 13.46 -8.87 -3.24
C THR A 35 13.65 -8.49 -4.71
N LEU A 36 12.56 -8.38 -5.47
CA LEU A 36 12.61 -8.00 -6.88
C LEU A 36 13.09 -6.56 -7.07
N LEU A 37 12.82 -5.64 -6.15
CA LEU A 37 13.38 -4.29 -6.15
C LEU A 37 14.91 -4.30 -6.10
N ILE A 38 15.52 -5.15 -5.26
CA ILE A 38 16.98 -5.29 -5.16
C ILE A 38 17.54 -5.94 -6.41
N VAL A 39 16.91 -7.01 -6.91
CA VAL A 39 17.35 -7.73 -8.11
C VAL A 39 17.41 -6.80 -9.30
N ASN A 40 16.44 -5.91 -9.47
CA ASN A 40 16.44 -4.92 -10.55
C ASN A 40 17.66 -4.00 -10.53
N ILE A 41 18.10 -3.56 -9.35
CA ILE A 41 19.32 -2.74 -9.22
C ILE A 41 20.55 -3.54 -9.65
N ILE A 42 20.65 -4.82 -9.23
CA ILE A 42 21.78 -5.69 -9.55
C ILE A 42 21.87 -5.98 -11.05
N VAL A 43 20.75 -6.31 -11.70
CA VAL A 43 20.71 -6.63 -13.14
C VAL A 43 21.09 -5.42 -13.99
N ARG A 44 20.66 -4.21 -13.63
CA ARG A 44 21.06 -2.99 -14.33
C ARG A 44 22.57 -2.75 -14.26
N ARG A 45 23.19 -3.04 -13.13
CA ARG A 45 24.63 -2.90 -12.95
C ARG A 45 25.42 -3.84 -13.83
N ALA A 46 24.99 -5.09 -13.97
CA ALA A 46 25.67 -6.08 -14.81
C ALA A 46 25.75 -5.64 -16.28
N ASN A 47 24.77 -4.85 -16.74
CA ASN A 47 24.71 -4.36 -18.13
C ASN A 47 25.48 -3.05 -18.36
N ALA A 48 25.92 -2.35 -17.30
CA ALA A 48 26.56 -1.02 -17.37
C ALA A 48 28.09 -1.07 -17.20
N GLN A 49 28.71 -2.25 -17.26
CA GLN A 49 30.16 -2.42 -17.04
C GLN A 49 30.97 -1.87 -18.21
N GLY A 50 31.50 -0.66 -18.01
CA GLY A 50 32.60 -0.04 -18.74
C GLY A 50 33.68 0.45 -17.77
N ASP A 51 34.76 1.06 -18.23
CA ASP A 51 35.91 1.55 -17.43
C ASP A 51 35.54 2.72 -16.49
N MET A 52 34.63 2.47 -15.54
CA MET A 52 34.23 3.47 -14.55
C MET A 52 35.05 3.33 -13.25
N THR A 53 35.43 4.47 -12.66
CA THR A 53 35.96 4.50 -11.30
C THR A 53 34.88 4.16 -10.29
N PHE A 54 35.28 3.65 -9.09
CA PHE A 54 34.33 3.37 -8.01
C PHE A 54 33.44 4.59 -7.67
N ALA A 55 34.01 5.79 -7.63
CA ALA A 55 33.28 7.03 -7.33
C ALA A 55 32.20 7.34 -8.39
N GLN A 56 32.50 7.15 -9.66
CA GLN A 56 31.55 7.34 -10.78
C GLN A 56 30.46 6.28 -10.73
N ALA A 57 30.81 5.02 -10.48
CA ALA A 57 29.87 3.94 -10.30
C ALA A 57 28.93 4.22 -9.10
N PHE A 58 29.48 4.60 -7.95
CA PHE A 58 28.70 4.90 -6.76
C PHE A 58 27.75 6.09 -6.96
N ALA A 59 28.23 7.19 -7.54
CA ALA A 59 27.39 8.35 -7.85
C ALA A 59 26.25 8.01 -8.83
N GLY A 60 26.50 7.21 -9.84
CA GLY A 60 25.48 6.72 -10.75
C GLY A 60 24.42 5.83 -10.07
N HIS A 61 24.80 5.15 -8.98
CA HIS A 61 23.91 4.24 -8.25
C HIS A 61 23.13 4.90 -7.11
N LEU A 62 23.49 6.10 -6.69
CA LEU A 62 22.79 6.80 -5.62
C LEU A 62 21.32 7.03 -5.98
N ASN A 63 21.02 7.39 -7.19
CA ASN A 63 19.66 7.57 -7.67
C ASN A 63 18.87 6.26 -7.64
N ASP A 64 19.44 5.15 -8.12
CA ASP A 64 18.80 3.83 -8.07
C ASP A 64 18.52 3.41 -6.61
N LEU A 65 19.44 3.68 -5.71
CA LEU A 65 19.28 3.40 -4.29
C LEU A 65 18.17 4.26 -3.66
N LEU A 66 18.09 5.54 -4.02
CA LEU A 66 17.01 6.42 -3.54
C LEU A 66 15.64 5.93 -4.05
N ALA A 67 15.54 5.52 -5.31
CA ALA A 67 14.32 4.93 -5.87
C ALA A 67 13.88 3.70 -5.09
N TYR A 68 14.85 2.81 -4.87
CA TYR A 68 14.62 1.61 -4.09
C TYR A 68 14.08 1.95 -2.71
N VAL A 69 14.74 2.84 -1.97
CA VAL A 69 14.34 3.23 -0.61
C VAL A 69 12.94 3.85 -0.60
N VAL A 70 12.66 4.77 -1.52
CA VAL A 70 11.33 5.41 -1.61
C VAL A 70 10.25 4.37 -1.91
N THR A 71 10.45 3.55 -2.94
CA THR A 71 9.47 2.52 -3.32
C THR A 71 9.30 1.48 -2.22
N PHE A 72 10.40 1.05 -1.59
CA PHE A 72 10.37 0.15 -0.44
C PHE A 72 9.52 0.71 0.70
N ILE A 73 9.74 1.96 1.10
CA ILE A 73 8.97 2.60 2.17
C ILE A 73 7.49 2.65 1.83
N LEU A 74 7.13 3.03 0.60
CA LEU A 74 5.74 3.12 0.17
C LEU A 74 5.04 1.76 0.18
N VAL A 75 5.69 0.71 -0.32
CA VAL A 75 5.17 -0.66 -0.30
C VAL A 75 5.10 -1.20 1.14
N ALA A 76 6.10 -0.93 1.98
CA ALA A 76 6.10 -1.33 3.38
C ALA A 76 4.95 -0.68 4.17
N VAL A 77 4.64 0.60 3.90
CA VAL A 77 3.48 1.29 4.50
C VAL A 77 2.16 0.66 4.02
N ALA A 78 2.05 0.32 2.74
CA ALA A 78 0.87 -0.35 2.19
C ALA A 78 0.72 -1.77 2.76
N TRP A 79 1.82 -2.55 2.83
CA TRP A 79 1.83 -3.86 3.47
C TRP A 79 1.41 -3.77 4.95
N ARG A 80 1.95 -2.82 5.70
CA ARG A 80 1.56 -2.61 7.10
C ARG A 80 0.07 -2.28 7.25
N ALA A 81 -0.53 -1.56 6.31
CA ALA A 81 -1.96 -1.28 6.32
C ALA A 81 -2.78 -2.56 6.07
N GLN A 82 -2.39 -3.36 5.09
CA GLN A 82 -3.00 -4.65 4.79
C GLN A 82 -2.84 -5.66 5.94
N HIS A 83 -1.64 -5.76 6.50
CA HIS A 83 -1.36 -6.62 7.66
C HIS A 83 -2.24 -6.25 8.88
N ARG A 84 -2.41 -4.95 9.16
CA ARG A 84 -3.33 -4.48 10.21
C ARG A 84 -4.79 -4.81 9.90
N LEU A 85 -5.20 -4.78 8.64
CA LEU A 85 -6.54 -5.18 8.24
C LEU A 85 -6.76 -6.66 8.57
N THR A 86 -5.87 -7.53 8.09
CA THR A 86 -5.98 -8.97 8.32
C THR A 86 -5.91 -9.35 9.80
N SER A 87 -5.12 -8.64 10.61
CA SER A 87 -5.02 -8.89 12.06
C SER A 87 -6.32 -8.59 12.82
N THR A 88 -7.21 -7.76 12.28
CA THR A 88 -8.50 -7.41 12.91
C THR A 88 -9.66 -8.33 12.49
N LEU A 89 -9.43 -9.28 11.59
CA LEU A 89 -10.48 -10.16 11.08
C LEU A 89 -10.76 -11.34 12.02
N THR A 90 -12.03 -11.73 12.09
CA THR A 90 -12.50 -12.99 12.69
C THR A 90 -12.49 -14.14 11.70
N GLY A 91 -12.52 -13.84 10.40
CA GLY A 91 -12.48 -14.80 9.30
C GLY A 91 -12.37 -14.10 7.96
N MET A 92 -12.26 -14.88 6.89
CA MET A 92 -12.20 -14.41 5.51
C MET A 92 -13.25 -15.12 4.65
N ASP A 93 -13.88 -14.38 3.75
CA ASP A 93 -14.72 -14.98 2.70
C ASP A 93 -14.07 -14.87 1.32
N SER A 94 -14.66 -15.52 0.34
CA SER A 94 -14.13 -15.56 -1.03
C SER A 94 -14.04 -14.17 -1.69
N ALA A 95 -14.89 -13.21 -1.30
CA ALA A 95 -14.83 -11.85 -1.83
C ALA A 95 -13.62 -11.09 -1.26
N PHE A 96 -13.41 -11.20 0.06
CA PHE A 96 -12.23 -10.62 0.72
C PHE A 96 -10.93 -11.23 0.19
N ILE A 97 -10.88 -12.56 0.03
CA ILE A 97 -9.71 -13.26 -0.53
C ILE A 97 -9.38 -12.74 -1.92
N ARG A 98 -10.37 -12.61 -2.81
CA ARG A 98 -10.14 -12.06 -4.16
C ARG A 98 -9.60 -10.63 -4.13
N ALA A 99 -10.16 -9.76 -3.29
CA ALA A 99 -9.68 -8.38 -3.13
C ALA A 99 -8.24 -8.33 -2.60
N THR A 100 -7.91 -9.21 -1.65
CA THR A 100 -6.57 -9.34 -1.09
C THR A 100 -5.56 -9.86 -2.12
N LEU A 101 -5.93 -10.87 -2.93
CA LEU A 101 -5.07 -11.37 -4.01
C LEU A 101 -4.85 -10.30 -5.10
N ALA A 102 -5.85 -9.50 -5.42
CA ALA A 102 -5.70 -8.36 -6.32
C ALA A 102 -4.71 -7.33 -5.74
N TRP A 103 -4.76 -7.06 -4.44
CA TRP A 103 -3.79 -6.21 -3.76
C TRP A 103 -2.36 -6.79 -3.88
N VAL A 104 -2.17 -8.09 -3.63
CA VAL A 104 -0.87 -8.76 -3.76
C VAL A 104 -0.34 -8.64 -5.20
N LEU A 105 -1.18 -8.90 -6.20
CA LEU A 105 -0.80 -8.75 -7.61
C LEU A 105 -0.28 -7.35 -7.92
N ILE A 106 -0.98 -6.31 -7.45
CA ILE A 106 -0.56 -4.92 -7.65
C ILE A 106 0.73 -4.62 -6.88
N ALA A 107 0.88 -5.13 -5.65
CA ALA A 107 2.06 -4.91 -4.82
C ALA A 107 3.32 -5.54 -5.44
N VAL A 108 3.23 -6.73 -6.01
CA VAL A 108 4.35 -7.43 -6.67
C VAL A 108 4.85 -6.67 -7.91
N LEU A 109 4.02 -5.82 -8.51
CA LEU A 109 4.43 -4.94 -9.62
C LEU A 109 5.23 -3.69 -9.17
N ALA A 110 5.43 -3.48 -7.87
CA ALA A 110 6.18 -2.34 -7.32
C ALA A 110 7.57 -2.13 -7.96
N PRO A 111 8.37 -3.17 -8.20
CA PRO A 111 9.68 -3.01 -8.85
C PRO A 111 9.61 -2.35 -10.22
N MET A 112 8.58 -2.67 -11.01
CA MET A 112 8.37 -2.04 -12.31
C MET A 112 8.08 -0.54 -12.17
N GLY A 113 7.25 -0.16 -11.19
CA GLY A 113 6.96 1.24 -10.89
C GLY A 113 8.21 2.02 -10.49
N GLY A 114 9.05 1.46 -9.62
CA GLY A 114 10.31 2.08 -9.19
C GLY A 114 11.31 2.28 -10.33
N VAL A 115 11.42 1.30 -11.21
CA VAL A 115 12.26 1.38 -12.43
C VAL A 115 11.80 2.51 -13.33
N LEU A 116 10.51 2.55 -13.67
CA LEU A 116 9.96 3.59 -14.55
C LEU A 116 10.10 4.99 -13.95
N LEU A 117 9.96 5.11 -12.63
CA LEU A 117 10.13 6.38 -11.92
C LEU A 117 11.51 6.98 -12.15
N TRP A 118 12.57 6.16 -12.19
CA TRP A 118 13.95 6.65 -12.28
C TRP A 118 14.48 6.75 -13.69
N ASP A 119 14.19 5.79 -14.56
CA ASP A 119 14.66 5.83 -15.94
C ASP A 119 14.05 7.00 -16.70
N PHE A 120 12.83 7.36 -16.30
CA PHE A 120 12.06 8.42 -16.93
C PHE A 120 11.73 9.54 -15.96
N TRP A 121 12.67 9.83 -15.02
CA TRP A 121 12.49 10.95 -14.10
C TRP A 121 12.30 12.26 -14.86
N GLY A 122 11.16 12.92 -14.61
CA GLY A 122 10.77 14.13 -15.33
C GLY A 122 9.86 13.89 -16.53
N ASP A 123 9.70 12.64 -16.99
CA ASP A 123 8.67 12.32 -17.98
C ASP A 123 7.28 12.35 -17.30
N PRO A 124 6.35 13.21 -17.76
CA PRO A 124 5.04 13.36 -17.15
C PRO A 124 4.21 12.06 -17.16
N LEU A 125 4.35 11.24 -18.20
CA LEU A 125 3.60 10.00 -18.34
C LEU A 125 4.12 8.93 -17.37
N ALA A 126 5.44 8.79 -17.24
CA ALA A 126 6.05 7.86 -16.29
C ALA A 126 5.66 8.22 -14.85
N MET A 127 5.65 9.50 -14.51
CA MET A 127 5.22 10.00 -13.21
C MET A 127 3.73 9.76 -12.95
N ALA A 128 2.88 10.03 -13.94
CA ALA A 128 1.45 9.77 -13.85
C ALA A 128 1.17 8.28 -13.66
N TYR A 129 1.90 7.42 -14.37
CA TYR A 129 1.83 5.97 -14.23
C TYR A 129 2.20 5.53 -12.80
N TYR A 130 3.31 6.00 -12.26
CA TYR A 130 3.77 5.64 -10.91
C TYR A 130 2.76 6.02 -9.83
N TRP A 131 2.28 7.26 -9.85
CA TRP A 131 1.28 7.72 -8.88
C TRP A 131 -0.07 7.04 -9.09
N GLY A 132 -0.46 6.78 -10.34
CA GLY A 132 -1.66 5.99 -10.66
C GLY A 132 -1.57 4.55 -10.15
N TRP A 133 -0.41 3.92 -10.26
CA TRP A 133 -0.16 2.61 -9.66
C TRP A 133 -0.30 2.66 -8.12
N MET A 134 0.27 3.66 -7.47
CA MET A 134 0.10 3.87 -6.03
C MET A 134 -1.37 4.08 -5.63
N ALA A 135 -2.13 4.87 -6.41
CA ALA A 135 -3.56 5.03 -6.19
C ALA A 135 -4.32 3.70 -6.30
N THR A 136 -3.96 2.86 -7.28
CA THR A 136 -4.55 1.52 -7.48
C THR A 136 -4.23 0.59 -6.32
N LEU A 137 -3.00 0.60 -5.81
CA LEU A 137 -2.58 -0.20 -4.65
C LEU A 137 -3.41 0.16 -3.40
N TRP A 138 -3.56 1.45 -3.11
CA TRP A 138 -4.40 1.93 -2.00
C TRP A 138 -5.90 1.75 -2.26
N GLY A 139 -6.31 1.75 -3.53
CA GLY A 139 -7.66 1.42 -3.95
C GLY A 139 -8.02 -0.03 -3.62
N ALA A 140 -7.14 -0.96 -3.95
CA ALA A 140 -7.33 -2.38 -3.63
C ALA A 140 -7.42 -2.62 -2.11
N GLU A 141 -6.59 -1.95 -1.29
CA GLU A 141 -6.68 -1.99 0.17
C GLU A 141 -8.02 -1.42 0.67
N SER A 142 -8.47 -0.31 0.07
CA SER A 142 -9.75 0.30 0.42
C SER A 142 -10.93 -0.61 0.11
N VAL A 143 -10.90 -1.31 -1.02
CA VAL A 143 -11.91 -2.30 -1.42
C VAL A 143 -11.91 -3.49 -0.45
N ALA A 144 -10.74 -4.03 -0.10
CA ALA A 144 -10.63 -5.11 0.88
C ALA A 144 -11.17 -4.69 2.25
N SER A 145 -10.83 -3.48 2.72
CA SER A 145 -11.35 -2.90 3.96
C SER A 145 -12.87 -2.74 3.93
N TYR A 146 -13.42 -2.24 2.83
CA TYR A 146 -14.87 -2.09 2.66
C TYR A 146 -15.60 -3.44 2.68
N ILE A 147 -15.07 -4.44 1.98
CA ILE A 147 -15.63 -5.81 1.96
C ILE A 147 -15.59 -6.39 3.37
N ALA A 148 -14.47 -6.28 4.09
CA ALA A 148 -14.32 -6.79 5.45
C ALA A 148 -15.39 -6.23 6.39
N HIS A 149 -15.58 -4.91 6.36
CA HIS A 149 -16.61 -4.24 7.17
C HIS A 149 -18.03 -4.62 6.71
N ARG A 150 -18.34 -4.47 5.41
CA ARG A 150 -19.67 -4.75 4.85
C ARG A 150 -20.11 -6.20 5.09
N HIS A 151 -19.16 -7.09 5.20
CA HIS A 151 -19.38 -8.50 5.37
C HIS A 151 -19.33 -8.96 6.85
N GLY A 152 -19.11 -8.06 7.81
CA GLY A 152 -19.03 -8.38 9.22
C GLY A 152 -17.88 -9.32 9.57
N LEU A 153 -16.76 -9.23 8.82
CA LEU A 153 -15.58 -10.06 9.03
C LEU A 153 -14.62 -9.47 10.08
N VAL A 154 -14.85 -8.24 10.52
CA VAL A 154 -14.02 -7.55 11.52
C VAL A 154 -14.53 -7.89 12.91
N GLN A 155 -13.65 -7.96 13.90
CA GLN A 155 -14.01 -8.16 15.30
C GLN A 155 -14.94 -7.04 15.77
N PRO A 156 -16.11 -7.33 16.39
CA PRO A 156 -17.13 -6.34 16.75
C PRO A 156 -16.60 -5.17 17.59
N ALA A 157 -15.80 -5.47 18.62
CA ALA A 157 -15.20 -4.43 19.47
C ALA A 157 -14.28 -3.46 18.72
N ILE A 158 -13.61 -3.96 17.67
CA ILE A 158 -12.71 -3.16 16.83
C ILE A 158 -13.51 -2.47 15.71
N ASP A 159 -14.60 -3.08 15.25
CA ASP A 159 -15.46 -2.54 14.21
C ASP A 159 -16.13 -1.26 14.66
N ASP A 160 -16.68 -1.22 15.86
CA ASP A 160 -17.30 -0.02 16.44
C ASP A 160 -16.27 1.11 16.64
N GLU A 161 -15.07 0.80 17.12
CA GLU A 161 -14.01 1.79 17.35
C GLU A 161 -13.43 2.34 16.04
N ILE A 162 -13.17 1.48 15.07
CA ILE A 162 -12.46 1.85 13.84
C ILE A 162 -13.41 2.24 12.71
N TYR A 163 -14.51 1.52 12.53
CA TYR A 163 -15.44 1.69 11.41
C TYR A 163 -16.70 2.44 11.78
N GLY A 164 -17.14 2.43 13.03
CA GLY A 164 -18.28 3.20 13.51
C GLY A 164 -18.15 4.70 13.21
N SER A 165 -16.93 5.23 13.24
CA SER A 165 -16.61 6.59 12.78
C SER A 165 -16.40 6.73 11.26
N GLY A 166 -16.40 5.63 10.51
CA GLY A 166 -16.02 5.60 9.08
C GLY A 166 -14.57 6.01 8.81
N TRP A 167 -13.77 6.14 9.84
CA TRP A 167 -12.47 6.80 9.81
C TRP A 167 -11.43 6.02 9.00
N ARG A 168 -11.42 4.69 9.10
CA ARG A 168 -10.48 3.85 8.37
C ARG A 168 -10.71 3.92 6.87
N ILE A 169 -11.95 3.79 6.44
CA ILE A 169 -12.32 3.89 5.01
C ILE A 169 -12.01 5.28 4.49
N ARG A 170 -12.35 6.34 5.25
CA ARG A 170 -12.02 7.73 4.87
C ARG A 170 -10.52 7.95 4.73
N GLY A 171 -9.72 7.37 5.61
CA GLY A 171 -8.26 7.45 5.55
C GLY A 171 -7.66 6.73 4.32
N SER A 172 -8.21 5.59 3.94
CA SER A 172 -7.79 4.85 2.73
C SER A 172 -8.22 5.59 1.47
N VAL A 173 -9.46 6.03 1.39
CA VAL A 173 -9.97 6.84 0.26
C VAL A 173 -9.19 8.14 0.10
N ALA A 174 -8.84 8.82 1.20
CA ALA A 174 -8.03 10.04 1.13
C ALA A 174 -6.64 9.79 0.50
N ARG A 175 -6.03 8.63 0.77
CA ARG A 175 -4.76 8.25 0.11
C ARG A 175 -4.95 7.96 -1.38
N VAL A 176 -6.02 7.27 -1.76
CA VAL A 176 -6.35 7.04 -3.18
C VAL A 176 -6.49 8.37 -3.91
N ILE A 177 -7.26 9.31 -3.36
CA ILE A 177 -7.45 10.64 -3.93
C ILE A 177 -6.11 11.39 -4.02
N LEU A 178 -5.30 11.35 -2.96
CA LEU A 178 -4.00 12.02 -2.92
C LEU A 178 -3.07 11.53 -4.04
N PHE A 179 -2.94 10.22 -4.21
CA PHE A 179 -2.08 9.64 -5.24
C PHE A 179 -2.65 9.83 -6.64
N ALA A 180 -3.97 9.75 -6.83
CA ALA A 180 -4.61 10.05 -8.11
C ALA A 180 -4.38 11.51 -8.52
N LEU A 181 -4.57 12.46 -7.59
CA LEU A 181 -4.28 13.87 -7.83
C LEU A 181 -2.80 14.10 -8.12
N ALA A 182 -1.89 13.42 -7.42
CA ALA A 182 -0.46 13.51 -7.70
C ALA A 182 -0.13 13.05 -9.13
N GLY A 183 -0.78 11.99 -9.62
CA GLY A 183 -0.64 11.55 -11.02
C GLY A 183 -1.10 12.62 -12.01
N ILE A 184 -2.24 13.24 -11.77
CA ILE A 184 -2.76 14.33 -12.62
C ILE A 184 -1.83 15.55 -12.58
N ILE A 185 -1.37 15.94 -11.38
CA ILE A 185 -0.45 17.08 -11.20
C ILE A 185 0.89 16.80 -11.90
N ALA A 186 1.43 15.58 -11.78
CA ALA A 186 2.67 15.19 -12.44
C ALA A 186 2.55 15.31 -13.97
N TRP A 187 1.42 14.91 -14.52
CA TRP A 187 1.14 15.06 -15.95
C TRP A 187 1.06 16.52 -16.38
N LEU A 188 0.38 17.36 -15.60
CA LEU A 188 0.09 18.75 -16.00
C LEU A 188 1.22 19.75 -15.69
N THR A 189 2.10 19.40 -14.74
CA THR A 189 3.12 20.36 -14.26
C THR A 189 4.53 19.76 -14.22
N SER A 190 4.87 19.10 -13.11
CA SER A 190 6.18 18.45 -12.94
C SER A 190 6.16 17.36 -11.86
N ALA A 191 7.12 16.44 -11.95
CA ALA A 191 7.36 15.39 -10.98
C ALA A 191 7.62 15.95 -9.57
N LEU A 192 8.38 17.05 -9.46
CA LEU A 192 8.73 17.67 -8.20
C LEU A 192 7.50 18.21 -7.46
N VAL A 193 6.62 18.93 -8.18
CA VAL A 193 5.38 19.47 -7.59
C VAL A 193 4.48 18.34 -7.12
N ALA A 194 4.33 17.27 -7.90
CA ALA A 194 3.56 16.09 -7.50
C ALA A 194 4.13 15.42 -6.24
N ALA A 195 5.45 15.23 -6.17
CA ALA A 195 6.11 14.67 -4.99
C ALA A 195 5.91 15.53 -3.74
N LEU A 196 6.02 16.84 -3.84
CA LEU A 196 5.77 17.77 -2.73
C LEU A 196 4.31 17.72 -2.26
N VAL A 197 3.35 17.62 -3.17
CA VAL A 197 1.92 17.45 -2.83
C VAL A 197 1.69 16.14 -2.07
N VAL A 198 2.32 15.04 -2.50
CA VAL A 198 2.22 13.75 -1.80
C VAL A 198 2.82 13.85 -0.40
N LEU A 199 4.02 14.39 -0.27
CA LEU A 199 4.68 14.53 1.04
C LEU A 199 3.87 15.41 1.99
N ALA A 200 3.36 16.55 1.52
CA ALA A 200 2.50 17.43 2.32
C ALA A 200 1.20 16.72 2.72
N GLY A 201 0.54 16.04 1.79
CA GLY A 201 -0.69 15.29 2.03
C GLY A 201 -0.51 14.15 3.04
N LEU A 202 0.54 13.35 2.90
CA LEU A 202 0.87 12.29 3.86
C LEU A 202 1.22 12.87 5.23
N GLY A 203 1.94 13.98 5.28
CA GLY A 203 2.25 14.72 6.51
C GLY A 203 0.98 15.19 7.23
N ILE A 204 0.02 15.78 6.51
CA ILE A 204 -1.26 16.22 7.05
C ILE A 204 -2.08 15.01 7.58
N LEU A 205 -2.15 13.91 6.83
CA LEU A 205 -2.84 12.70 7.26
C LEU A 205 -2.20 12.09 8.50
N TRP A 206 -0.88 12.08 8.58
CA TRP A 206 -0.13 11.60 9.74
C TRP A 206 -0.36 12.49 10.96
N PHE A 207 -0.27 13.83 10.81
CA PHE A 207 -0.46 14.81 11.89
C PHE A 207 -1.88 14.75 12.46
N ARG A 208 -2.92 14.67 11.60
CA ARG A 208 -4.30 14.46 12.04
C ARG A 208 -4.46 13.19 12.87
N ARG A 209 -3.83 12.11 12.43
CA ARG A 209 -3.84 10.83 13.15
C ARG A 209 -3.15 10.91 14.51
N TRP A 210 -2.03 11.61 14.59
CA TRP A 210 -1.29 11.83 15.81
C TRP A 210 -2.07 12.69 16.82
N ARG A 211 -2.73 13.76 16.35
CA ARG A 211 -3.58 14.64 17.18
C ARG A 211 -4.74 13.86 17.80
N LEU A 212 -5.46 13.07 17.01
CA LEU A 212 -6.58 12.25 17.49
C LEU A 212 -6.14 11.26 18.58
N ARG A 213 -4.99 10.59 18.40
CA ARG A 213 -4.47 9.67 19.42
C ARG A 213 -4.13 10.38 20.73
N ARG A 214 -3.66 11.61 20.69
CA ARG A 214 -3.37 12.38 21.92
C ARG A 214 -4.64 12.79 22.65
N GLN A 215 -5.69 13.17 21.93
CA GLN A 215 -6.97 13.50 22.52
C GLN A 215 -7.56 12.29 23.27
N TRP A 216 -7.55 11.12 22.66
CA TRP A 216 -8.05 9.90 23.29
C TRP A 216 -7.25 9.48 24.53
N ALA A 217 -5.94 9.70 24.52
CA ALA A 217 -5.11 9.43 25.68
C ALA A 217 -5.39 10.40 26.85
N SER A 218 -5.72 11.67 26.56
CA SER A 218 -6.13 12.63 27.61
C SER A 218 -7.51 12.30 28.17
N ASP A 219 -8.47 11.99 27.30
CA ASP A 219 -9.85 11.66 27.70
C ASP A 219 -9.91 10.37 28.56
N ALA A 220 -9.02 9.40 28.30
CA ALA A 220 -8.91 8.18 29.10
C ALA A 220 -8.37 8.45 30.51
N ILE A 221 -7.43 9.37 30.67
CA ILE A 221 -6.88 9.77 31.98
C ILE A 221 -7.94 10.51 32.80
N ASP A 222 -8.74 11.38 32.15
CA ASP A 222 -9.80 12.15 32.85
C ASP A 222 -11.00 11.29 33.27
N MET A 223 -11.18 10.09 32.69
CA MET A 223 -12.23 9.13 33.09
C MET A 223 -11.81 8.24 34.26
N GLU A 224 -10.51 8.12 34.55
CA GLU A 224 -9.98 7.33 35.68
C GLU A 224 -9.76 8.18 36.95
N ALA A 225 -9.89 9.50 36.85
CA ALA A 225 -9.75 10.44 37.98
C ALA A 225 -11.09 10.83 38.58
#